data_4f5dea2d7f0330c9a5a189358acc17c5
#
_entry.id   4f5dea2d7f0330c9a5a189358acc17c5
#
_cell.length_a   1.000
_cell.length_b   1.000
_cell.length_c   1.000
_cell.angle_alpha   90.00
_cell.angle_beta   90.00
_cell.angle_gamma   90.00
#
_symmetry.space_group_name_H-M   'P 1'
#
loop_
_entity.id
_entity.type
_entity.pdbx_description
1 polymer ?
#
loop_
_entity_poly.entity_id
_entity_poly.type
_entity_poly.pdbx_seq_one_letter_code
_entity_poly.pdbx_strand_id
1 'polypeptide(L)'
;MTELAKGQRLKLRDIVPAGAFRVGLAALGLPVDFACFGLDATGKLLSEDYMTFFNQPRTPCGGVEVCAVANDTGGFAFQLDKLPILIDRVVIAVSTSGGAAMSRISTGHLRILESHSERELARFAFTGSDFSAEQALMLGEFYRKDGDWRFMAVGQGFDGGLDALVRHFGGTVEEAPAPQAVAAGAAPAAPEKPPEPSAKVSLEKRVAHEAPQLVSLVKQAGVSLEKVGLSSHRARVCLCLDISGSMGALYRKGLVQAFAERILALACQFDDDGEIDVFLFGKRVHQPLAMGLSNCDGYIGQVLQQHPLEADTRYGCAMEAIRKFYFPDVGGGARSSPHKAALPVYVMFVTDGSTTDKAVTGQQLRWSSLEPIFWQFMGIGQGRKSKNKLLAAFFDSDFPFLESLDKLPGRLIDNASYFSVSAPDEHSDAALYDLLMAEYPGWLKLAAGHGLL
;
A
#
# COMPACT_ATOMS: atom_id res chain seq x y z
N MET A 1 -20.64 32.10 2.59
CA MET A 1 -19.27 31.93 3.11
C MET A 1 -19.34 31.90 4.63
N THR A 2 -18.80 30.85 5.25
CA THR A 2 -18.78 30.67 6.71
C THR A 2 -17.36 30.87 7.22
N GLU A 3 -17.11 31.85 8.07
CA GLU A 3 -15.84 31.97 8.79
C GLU A 3 -15.82 30.99 9.96
N LEU A 4 -14.71 30.28 10.13
CA LEU A 4 -14.52 29.24 11.13
C LEU A 4 -13.53 29.69 12.20
N ALA A 5 -13.92 29.58 13.45
CA ALA A 5 -13.00 29.71 14.57
C ALA A 5 -12.31 28.38 14.87
N LYS A 6 -11.16 28.43 15.54
CA LYS A 6 -10.43 27.26 16.03
C LYS A 6 -11.35 26.35 16.87
N GLY A 7 -11.39 25.05 16.58
CA GLY A 7 -12.26 24.06 17.19
C GLY A 7 -13.69 24.01 16.65
N GLN A 8 -14.07 24.94 15.77
CA GLN A 8 -15.42 24.95 15.19
C GLN A 8 -15.58 23.79 14.21
N ARG A 9 -16.78 23.20 14.23
CA ARG A 9 -17.17 22.04 13.43
C ARG A 9 -18.36 22.36 12.54
N LEU A 10 -18.39 21.74 11.35
CA LEU A 10 -19.52 21.81 10.44
C LEU A 10 -19.78 20.44 9.79
N LYS A 11 -21.02 20.19 9.39
CA LYS A 11 -21.37 19.03 8.57
C LYS A 11 -21.04 19.37 7.13
N LEU A 12 -20.24 18.53 6.47
CA LEU A 12 -19.78 18.81 5.12
C LEU A 12 -20.93 18.85 4.11
N ARG A 13 -21.91 17.97 4.25
CA ARG A 13 -23.12 17.93 3.39
C ARG A 13 -23.93 19.24 3.37
N ASP A 14 -23.86 20.03 4.44
CA ASP A 14 -24.62 21.29 4.54
C ASP A 14 -23.97 22.40 3.65
N ILE A 15 -22.70 22.26 3.29
CA ILE A 15 -21.95 23.23 2.49
C ILE A 15 -21.47 22.66 1.15
N VAL A 16 -21.31 21.35 1.02
CA VAL A 16 -20.82 20.64 -0.18
C VAL A 16 -21.84 19.56 -0.60
N PRO A 17 -22.95 19.93 -1.25
CA PRO A 17 -24.01 18.97 -1.58
C PRO A 17 -23.58 17.93 -2.63
N ALA A 18 -22.56 18.21 -3.45
CA ALA A 18 -22.12 17.33 -4.55
C ALA A 18 -21.02 16.33 -4.18
N GLY A 19 -20.60 16.24 -2.91
CA GLY A 19 -19.59 15.29 -2.43
C GLY A 19 -18.15 15.55 -2.90
N ALA A 20 -17.93 16.36 -3.95
CA ALA A 20 -16.62 16.77 -4.45
C ALA A 20 -16.38 18.25 -4.19
N PHE A 21 -15.20 18.58 -3.67
CA PHE A 21 -14.82 19.96 -3.33
C PHE A 21 -13.30 20.16 -3.45
N ARG A 22 -12.86 21.40 -3.34
CA ARG A 22 -11.44 21.74 -3.24
C ARG A 22 -11.14 22.41 -1.90
N VAL A 23 -9.90 22.27 -1.47
CA VAL A 23 -9.36 23.04 -0.34
C VAL A 23 -8.21 23.87 -0.87
N GLY A 24 -8.31 25.18 -0.68
CA GLY A 24 -7.25 26.12 -0.97
C GLY A 24 -6.49 26.46 0.30
N LEU A 25 -5.18 26.57 0.20
CA LEU A 25 -4.25 26.75 1.32
C LEU A 25 -3.28 27.88 1.01
N ALA A 26 -3.14 28.82 1.92
CA ALA A 26 -2.12 29.85 1.84
C ALA A 26 -1.46 30.06 3.21
N ALA A 27 -0.15 30.30 3.19
CA ALA A 27 0.61 30.81 4.32
C ALA A 27 1.69 31.76 3.78
N LEU A 28 1.63 33.02 4.19
CA LEU A 28 2.51 34.07 3.73
C LEU A 28 3.54 34.42 4.80
N GLY A 29 4.74 34.78 4.39
CA GLY A 29 5.83 35.18 5.30
C GLY A 29 6.99 34.20 5.38
N LEU A 30 6.76 32.92 5.03
CA LEU A 30 7.84 31.92 4.90
C LEU A 30 7.45 30.79 3.95
N PRO A 31 8.43 30.07 3.38
CA PRO A 31 8.17 28.88 2.58
C PRO A 31 7.57 27.76 3.43
N VAL A 32 6.49 27.15 2.94
CA VAL A 32 5.81 26.04 3.61
C VAL A 32 5.41 24.98 2.59
N ASP A 33 5.33 23.74 3.10
CA ASP A 33 4.80 22.58 2.39
C ASP A 33 3.47 22.17 2.99
N PHE A 34 2.54 21.74 2.14
CA PHE A 34 1.23 21.24 2.56
C PHE A 34 1.13 19.73 2.34
N ALA A 35 0.51 19.06 3.29
CA ALA A 35 0.26 17.63 3.22
C ALA A 35 -1.14 17.26 3.75
N CYS A 36 -1.71 16.18 3.23
CA CYS A 36 -2.89 15.52 3.77
C CYS A 36 -2.51 14.13 4.29
N PHE A 37 -3.13 13.72 5.40
CA PHE A 37 -2.92 12.42 6.04
C PHE A 37 -4.27 11.72 6.16
N GLY A 38 -4.43 10.57 5.51
CA GLY A 38 -5.58 9.68 5.69
C GLY A 38 -5.36 8.78 6.90
N LEU A 39 -6.20 8.94 7.91
CA LEU A 39 -6.06 8.28 9.21
C LEU A 39 -7.24 7.35 9.47
N ASP A 40 -7.02 6.33 10.26
CA ASP A 40 -8.04 5.44 10.78
C ASP A 40 -8.88 6.09 11.92
N ALA A 41 -9.83 5.34 12.46
CA ALA A 41 -10.68 5.79 13.57
C ALA A 41 -9.88 6.09 14.86
N THR A 42 -8.70 5.52 15.03
CA THR A 42 -7.79 5.77 16.17
C THR A 42 -6.91 6.99 15.96
N GLY A 43 -6.95 7.61 14.78
CA GLY A 43 -6.14 8.77 14.41
C GLY A 43 -4.71 8.39 14.01
N LYS A 44 -4.51 7.17 13.53
CA LYS A 44 -3.22 6.70 13.00
C LYS A 44 -3.23 6.65 11.50
N LEU A 45 -2.07 6.91 10.91
CA LEU A 45 -1.86 6.78 9.47
C LEU A 45 -2.06 5.30 9.10
N LEU A 46 -2.98 5.06 8.19
CA LEU A 46 -3.34 3.70 7.82
C LEU A 46 -2.32 3.08 6.86
N SER A 47 -1.79 3.89 5.95
CA SER A 47 -0.69 3.59 5.03
C SER A 47 -0.09 4.91 4.57
N GLU A 48 1.21 4.94 4.28
CA GLU A 48 1.90 6.10 3.72
C GLU A 48 1.32 6.50 2.34
N ASP A 49 0.69 5.59 1.61
CA ASP A 49 -0.03 5.88 0.37
C ASP A 49 -1.21 6.85 0.56
N TYR A 50 -1.70 7.00 1.80
CA TYR A 50 -2.72 7.99 2.16
C TYR A 50 -2.14 9.28 2.74
N MET A 51 -0.82 9.48 2.63
CA MET A 51 -0.20 10.80 2.67
C MET A 51 -0.25 11.40 1.27
N THR A 52 -0.75 12.63 1.15
CA THR A 52 -0.83 13.33 -0.13
C THR A 52 -0.09 14.65 -0.01
N PHE A 53 0.94 14.83 -0.82
CA PHE A 53 1.83 16.00 -0.85
C PHE A 53 2.52 16.10 -2.23
N PHE A 54 3.43 17.04 -2.43
CA PHE A 54 4.01 17.33 -3.76
C PHE A 54 4.72 16.12 -4.41
N ASN A 55 5.39 15.23 -3.65
CA ASN A 55 6.03 14.02 -4.17
C ASN A 55 5.06 12.83 -4.34
N GLN A 56 3.93 12.87 -3.65
CA GLN A 56 2.86 11.87 -3.73
C GLN A 56 1.53 12.57 -3.94
N PRO A 57 1.26 13.04 -5.19
CA PRO A 57 0.20 14.01 -5.43
C PRO A 57 -1.22 13.45 -5.34
N ARG A 58 -1.40 12.13 -5.18
CA ARG A 58 -2.73 11.51 -5.22
C ARG A 58 -2.78 10.24 -4.38
N THR A 59 -3.86 10.08 -3.62
CA THR A 59 -4.16 8.80 -2.94
C THR A 59 -4.50 7.70 -3.96
N PRO A 60 -4.24 6.41 -3.66
CA PRO A 60 -4.51 5.29 -4.57
C PRO A 60 -5.96 5.24 -5.07
N CYS A 61 -6.93 5.54 -4.20
CA CYS A 61 -8.35 5.60 -4.54
C CYS A 61 -8.77 6.88 -5.30
N GLY A 62 -7.88 7.88 -5.42
CA GLY A 62 -8.20 9.19 -5.98
C GLY A 62 -9.19 10.00 -5.12
N GLY A 63 -9.28 9.70 -3.84
CA GLY A 63 -10.13 10.44 -2.89
C GLY A 63 -9.54 11.78 -2.47
N VAL A 64 -8.20 11.92 -2.51
CA VAL A 64 -7.47 13.17 -2.28
C VAL A 64 -6.41 13.32 -3.36
N GLU A 65 -6.27 14.53 -3.92
CA GLU A 65 -5.31 14.85 -4.98
C GLU A 65 -4.80 16.28 -4.81
N VAL A 66 -3.49 16.48 -4.97
CA VAL A 66 -2.88 17.83 -5.02
C VAL A 66 -3.41 18.56 -6.25
N CYS A 67 -3.85 19.79 -6.10
CA CYS A 67 -4.29 20.62 -7.21
C CYS A 67 -3.92 22.09 -7.02
N ALA A 68 -3.83 22.83 -8.11
CA ALA A 68 -3.75 24.29 -8.04
C ALA A 68 -5.12 24.87 -7.69
N VAL A 69 -5.12 25.88 -6.83
CA VAL A 69 -6.30 26.67 -6.48
C VAL A 69 -5.96 28.15 -6.69
N ALA A 70 -6.85 28.90 -7.37
CA ALA A 70 -6.60 30.29 -7.69
C ALA A 70 -6.41 31.14 -6.42
N ASN A 71 -5.36 31.97 -6.42
CA ASN A 71 -4.97 32.85 -5.31
C ASN A 71 -4.53 32.15 -4.01
N ASP A 72 -4.20 30.86 -4.07
CA ASP A 72 -3.63 30.10 -2.95
C ASP A 72 -2.21 29.59 -3.30
N THR A 73 -1.42 29.27 -2.28
CA THR A 73 -0.06 28.75 -2.47
C THR A 73 -0.04 27.22 -2.62
N GLY A 74 -1.12 26.55 -2.23
CA GLY A 74 -1.31 25.10 -2.39
C GLY A 74 -2.78 24.74 -2.34
N GLY A 75 -3.10 23.49 -2.67
CA GLY A 75 -4.47 23.00 -2.59
C GLY A 75 -4.62 21.53 -2.85
N PHE A 76 -5.79 21.04 -2.48
CA PHE A 76 -6.19 19.65 -2.66
C PHE A 76 -7.61 19.55 -3.19
N ALA A 77 -7.84 18.61 -4.10
CA ALA A 77 -9.17 18.18 -4.53
C ALA A 77 -9.60 16.96 -3.72
N PHE A 78 -10.84 16.98 -3.27
CA PHE A 78 -11.41 15.93 -2.43
C PHE A 78 -12.63 15.28 -3.10
N GLN A 79 -12.66 13.95 -3.02
CA GLN A 79 -13.79 13.08 -3.32
C GLN A 79 -13.89 12.05 -2.19
N LEU A 80 -14.34 12.47 -1.02
CA LEU A 80 -14.28 11.69 0.21
C LEU A 80 -15.05 10.37 0.14
N ASP A 81 -16.05 10.27 -0.73
CA ASP A 81 -16.80 9.03 -0.97
C ASP A 81 -15.98 7.93 -1.64
N LYS A 82 -14.84 8.30 -2.27
CA LYS A 82 -13.88 7.34 -2.81
C LYS A 82 -12.92 6.77 -1.77
N LEU A 83 -12.79 7.42 -0.63
CA LEU A 83 -11.90 6.96 0.42
C LEU A 83 -12.44 5.65 1.02
N PRO A 84 -11.57 4.66 1.25
CA PRO A 84 -11.93 3.42 1.93
C PRO A 84 -12.63 3.69 3.26
N ILE A 85 -13.48 2.76 3.67
CA ILE A 85 -14.24 2.89 4.93
C ILE A 85 -13.31 2.97 6.15
N LEU A 86 -12.10 2.40 6.04
CA LEU A 86 -11.08 2.41 7.09
C LEU A 86 -10.40 3.79 7.25
N ILE A 87 -10.47 4.66 6.23
CA ILE A 87 -10.09 6.06 6.39
C ILE A 87 -11.26 6.79 7.04
N ASP A 88 -11.14 7.00 8.33
CA ASP A 88 -12.14 7.69 9.14
C ASP A 88 -11.86 9.19 9.24
N ARG A 89 -10.62 9.60 9.01
CA ARG A 89 -10.15 10.98 9.10
C ARG A 89 -9.21 11.33 7.96
N VAL A 90 -9.25 12.61 7.54
CA VAL A 90 -8.25 13.21 6.66
C VAL A 90 -7.80 14.52 7.28
N VAL A 91 -6.54 14.59 7.67
CA VAL A 91 -5.93 15.76 8.29
C VAL A 91 -5.19 16.57 7.23
N ILE A 92 -5.39 17.88 7.24
CA ILE A 92 -4.64 18.83 6.43
C ILE A 92 -3.61 19.50 7.33
N ALA A 93 -2.35 19.40 6.94
CA ALA A 93 -1.23 19.97 7.65
C ALA A 93 -0.41 20.93 6.79
N VAL A 94 0.32 21.81 7.45
CA VAL A 94 1.35 22.67 6.87
C VAL A 94 2.62 22.52 7.69
N SER A 95 3.77 22.45 7.03
CA SER A 95 5.09 22.40 7.67
C SER A 95 6.03 23.43 7.06
N THR A 96 7.01 23.90 7.85
CA THR A 96 8.04 24.82 7.36
C THR A 96 9.23 24.04 6.83
N SER A 97 9.80 24.51 5.73
CA SER A 97 11.08 24.03 5.25
C SER A 97 12.23 24.63 6.08
N GLY A 98 13.21 23.78 6.48
CA GLY A 98 14.41 24.23 7.18
C GLY A 98 14.25 24.66 8.64
N GLY A 99 13.18 24.22 9.34
CA GLY A 99 13.04 24.37 10.79
C GLY A 99 12.63 25.79 11.24
N ALA A 100 12.09 26.62 10.36
CA ALA A 100 11.60 27.95 10.74
C ALA A 100 10.32 27.83 11.58
N ALA A 101 10.17 28.71 12.59
CA ALA A 101 8.98 28.72 13.45
C ALA A 101 7.75 29.29 12.72
N MET A 102 6.59 28.69 12.95
CA MET A 102 5.28 29.12 12.39
C MET A 102 4.86 30.51 12.87
N SER A 103 5.44 31.01 13.97
CA SER A 103 5.25 32.40 14.42
C SER A 103 5.69 33.46 13.40
N ARG A 104 6.47 33.09 12.38
CA ARG A 104 6.91 33.96 11.29
C ARG A 104 5.88 34.10 10.15
N ILE A 105 4.82 33.33 10.14
CA ILE A 105 3.73 33.48 9.19
C ILE A 105 3.06 34.83 9.42
N SER A 106 2.95 35.66 8.39
CA SER A 106 2.23 36.93 8.49
C SER A 106 0.72 36.71 8.50
N THR A 107 0.22 35.85 7.61
CA THR A 107 -1.18 35.46 7.51
C THR A 107 -1.28 34.14 6.78
N GLY A 108 -2.27 33.33 7.14
CA GLY A 108 -2.58 32.07 6.46
C GLY A 108 -4.06 31.75 6.51
N HIS A 109 -4.47 30.84 5.63
CA HIS A 109 -5.84 30.35 5.64
C HIS A 109 -5.96 28.94 5.04
N LEU A 110 -7.02 28.26 5.44
CA LEU A 110 -7.60 27.11 4.78
C LEU A 110 -8.99 27.49 4.29
N ARG A 111 -9.28 27.27 3.02
CA ARG A 111 -10.58 27.55 2.39
C ARG A 111 -11.20 26.25 1.86
N ILE A 112 -12.49 26.04 2.09
CA ILE A 112 -13.27 25.00 1.40
C ILE A 112 -14.00 25.66 0.24
N LEU A 113 -13.84 25.11 -0.97
CA LEU A 113 -14.32 25.68 -2.22
C LEU A 113 -15.19 24.68 -2.96
N GLU A 114 -16.21 25.17 -3.66
CA GLU A 114 -17.00 24.38 -4.59
C GLU A 114 -16.12 23.91 -5.77
N SER A 115 -16.22 22.63 -6.15
CA SER A 115 -15.26 21.99 -7.06
C SER A 115 -15.16 22.65 -8.46
N HIS A 116 -16.27 23.16 -8.99
CA HIS A 116 -16.36 23.69 -10.36
C HIS A 116 -16.26 25.23 -10.43
N SER A 117 -16.91 25.93 -9.51
CA SER A 117 -17.00 27.39 -9.53
C SER A 117 -15.89 28.08 -8.73
N GLU A 118 -15.14 27.31 -7.93
CA GLU A 118 -14.19 27.81 -6.93
C GLU A 118 -14.80 28.83 -5.95
N ARG A 119 -16.14 28.84 -5.83
CA ARG A 119 -16.84 29.68 -4.85
C ARG A 119 -16.47 29.22 -3.44
N GLU A 120 -16.02 30.16 -2.63
CA GLU A 120 -15.65 29.90 -1.23
C GLU A 120 -16.90 29.61 -0.39
N LEU A 121 -16.87 28.45 0.27
CA LEU A 121 -17.96 27.93 1.11
C LEU A 121 -17.67 28.19 2.60
N ALA A 122 -16.42 27.92 3.01
CA ALA A 122 -15.95 28.15 4.37
C ALA A 122 -14.48 28.55 4.40
N ARG A 123 -14.05 29.26 5.44
CA ARG A 123 -12.68 29.72 5.65
C ARG A 123 -12.29 29.58 7.12
N PHE A 124 -11.09 29.10 7.36
CA PHE A 124 -10.36 29.17 8.61
C PHE A 124 -9.09 30.01 8.39
N ALA A 125 -9.02 31.18 9.02
CA ALA A 125 -7.85 32.05 8.96
C ALA A 125 -6.99 31.87 10.22
N PHE A 126 -5.66 32.05 10.08
CA PHE A 126 -4.70 32.01 11.18
C PHE A 126 -3.55 32.98 10.91
N THR A 127 -2.81 33.33 11.96
CA THR A 127 -1.65 34.22 11.89
C THR A 127 -0.50 33.62 12.70
N GLY A 128 0.71 34.08 12.46
CA GLY A 128 1.89 33.65 13.25
C GLY A 128 1.77 33.95 14.75
N SER A 129 0.98 34.97 15.13
CA SER A 129 0.74 35.28 16.54
C SER A 129 -0.02 34.19 17.30
N ASP A 130 -0.66 33.26 16.59
CA ASP A 130 -1.37 32.11 17.17
C ASP A 130 -0.42 30.98 17.58
N PHE A 131 0.89 31.10 17.24
CA PHE A 131 1.93 30.07 17.39
C PHE A 131 3.21 30.65 18.00
N SER A 132 4.11 29.77 18.42
CA SER A 132 5.40 30.11 19.03
C SER A 132 6.57 29.50 18.26
N ALA A 133 7.09 28.37 18.72
CA ALA A 133 8.23 27.67 18.15
C ALA A 133 7.85 26.52 17.22
N GLU A 134 6.58 26.22 17.08
CA GLU A 134 6.05 25.12 16.26
C GLU A 134 6.52 25.26 14.81
N GLN A 135 6.86 24.13 14.19
CA GLN A 135 7.38 24.06 12.84
C GLN A 135 6.39 23.35 11.89
N ALA A 136 5.33 22.77 12.42
CA ALA A 136 4.21 22.22 11.66
C ALA A 136 2.88 22.51 12.35
N LEU A 137 1.81 22.62 11.55
CA LEU A 137 0.44 22.83 12.06
C LEU A 137 -0.52 21.84 11.42
N MET A 138 -1.41 21.30 12.21
CA MET A 138 -2.63 20.68 11.77
C MET A 138 -3.68 21.77 11.57
N LEU A 139 -4.02 22.10 10.34
CA LEU A 139 -4.94 23.19 10.00
C LEU A 139 -6.41 22.80 10.15
N GLY A 140 -6.74 21.62 9.66
CA GLY A 140 -8.12 21.13 9.68
C GLY A 140 -8.19 19.62 9.52
N GLU A 141 -9.35 19.09 9.88
CA GLU A 141 -9.62 17.65 9.85
C GLU A 141 -10.99 17.39 9.25
N PHE A 142 -11.06 16.55 8.22
CA PHE A 142 -12.30 15.89 7.79
C PHE A 142 -12.42 14.56 8.53
N TYR A 143 -13.58 14.26 9.11
CA TYR A 143 -13.78 13.03 9.86
C TYR A 143 -15.20 12.48 9.70
N ARG A 144 -15.33 11.16 9.78
CA ARG A 144 -16.62 10.46 9.75
C ARG A 144 -17.29 10.51 11.12
N LYS A 145 -18.57 10.82 11.16
CA LYS A 145 -19.41 10.69 12.36
C LYS A 145 -20.86 10.46 11.96
N ASP A 146 -21.47 9.43 12.54
CA ASP A 146 -22.87 9.04 12.27
C ASP A 146 -23.15 8.80 10.77
N GLY A 147 -22.17 8.24 10.04
CA GLY A 147 -22.26 7.99 8.60
C GLY A 147 -22.01 9.22 7.70
N ASP A 148 -21.80 10.41 8.27
CA ASP A 148 -21.55 11.65 7.54
C ASP A 148 -20.12 12.16 7.70
N TRP A 149 -19.58 12.82 6.67
CA TRP A 149 -18.35 13.58 6.78
C TRP A 149 -18.59 14.95 7.44
N ARG A 150 -17.72 15.29 8.36
CA ARG A 150 -17.67 16.59 9.05
C ARG A 150 -16.30 17.22 8.88
N PHE A 151 -16.23 18.53 8.99
CA PHE A 151 -14.99 19.29 9.05
C PHE A 151 -14.82 19.93 10.41
N MET A 152 -13.59 19.98 10.91
CA MET A 152 -13.20 20.74 12.09
C MET A 152 -11.96 21.60 11.77
N ALA A 153 -12.03 22.91 12.08
CA ALA A 153 -10.87 23.78 12.08
C ALA A 153 -10.03 23.50 13.32
N VAL A 154 -8.77 23.05 13.15
CA VAL A 154 -7.94 22.54 14.26
C VAL A 154 -6.98 23.62 14.79
N GLY A 155 -6.04 24.11 13.96
CA GLY A 155 -5.04 25.11 14.36
C GLY A 155 -4.12 24.61 15.49
N GLN A 156 -3.67 23.33 15.47
CA GLN A 156 -2.77 22.76 16.46
C GLN A 156 -1.34 22.74 15.94
N GLY A 157 -0.41 23.26 16.74
CA GLY A 157 1.02 23.28 16.44
C GLY A 157 1.78 22.04 16.92
N PHE A 158 2.89 21.76 16.23
CA PHE A 158 3.82 20.68 16.55
C PHE A 158 5.26 21.17 16.45
N ASP A 159 6.05 20.92 17.48
CA ASP A 159 7.49 21.12 17.47
C ASP A 159 8.16 19.99 16.67
N GLY A 160 9.18 20.30 15.85
CA GLY A 160 9.90 19.29 15.08
C GLY A 160 9.35 19.04 13.66
N GLY A 161 8.51 19.92 13.13
CA GLY A 161 8.14 19.98 11.72
C GLY A 161 7.27 18.80 11.25
N LEU A 162 7.39 18.48 9.95
CA LEU A 162 6.62 17.39 9.32
C LEU A 162 6.92 16.04 9.97
N ASP A 163 8.17 15.81 10.35
CA ASP A 163 8.61 14.58 11.00
C ASP A 163 7.86 14.31 12.32
N ALA A 164 7.65 15.36 13.13
CA ALA A 164 6.87 15.24 14.35
C ALA A 164 5.40 14.92 14.07
N LEU A 165 4.82 15.48 13.00
CA LEU A 165 3.47 15.17 12.55
C LEU A 165 3.34 13.73 12.07
N VAL A 166 4.26 13.28 11.20
CA VAL A 166 4.27 11.89 10.70
C VAL A 166 4.37 10.91 11.86
N ARG A 167 5.29 11.14 12.80
CA ARG A 167 5.42 10.30 14.01
C ARG A 167 4.18 10.37 14.93
N HIS A 168 3.53 11.52 15.03
CA HIS A 168 2.29 11.66 15.79
C HIS A 168 1.17 10.76 15.23
N PHE A 169 1.08 10.67 13.91
CA PHE A 169 0.14 9.78 13.23
C PHE A 169 0.64 8.33 13.10
N GLY A 170 1.82 8.01 13.63
CA GLY A 170 2.38 6.66 13.63
C GLY A 170 3.12 6.29 12.34
N GLY A 171 3.39 7.26 11.46
CA GLY A 171 4.24 7.07 10.29
C GLY A 171 5.73 7.08 10.65
N THR A 172 6.56 6.57 9.75
CA THR A 172 8.02 6.54 9.85
C THR A 172 8.65 7.68 9.06
N VAL A 173 9.72 8.28 9.60
CA VAL A 173 10.49 9.32 8.92
C VAL A 173 11.90 8.79 8.69
N GLU A 174 12.32 8.69 7.43
CA GLU A 174 13.74 8.41 7.11
C GLU A 174 14.59 9.65 7.47
N GLU A 175 15.56 9.48 8.36
CA GLU A 175 16.55 10.53 8.61
C GLU A 175 17.47 10.68 7.41
N ALA A 176 17.42 11.85 6.76
CA ALA A 176 18.39 12.21 5.74
C ALA A 176 19.80 12.28 6.40
N PRO A 177 20.86 11.76 5.72
CA PRO A 177 22.22 11.82 6.29
C PRO A 177 22.63 13.28 6.50
N ALA A 178 23.00 13.60 7.73
CA ALA A 178 23.48 14.93 8.11
C ALA A 178 24.74 15.30 7.32
N PRO A 179 24.91 16.56 6.90
CA PRO A 179 26.13 16.99 6.23
C PRO A 179 27.31 16.85 7.21
N GLN A 180 28.35 16.15 6.78
CA GLN A 180 29.61 15.96 7.52
C GLN A 180 30.26 17.32 7.75
N ALA A 181 30.25 17.78 8.99
CA ALA A 181 31.12 18.86 9.46
C ALA A 181 32.48 18.26 9.81
N VAL A 182 33.51 18.82 9.20
CA VAL A 182 34.94 18.44 9.39
C VAL A 182 35.37 18.68 10.84
N ALA A 183 36.19 17.76 11.32
CA ALA A 183 36.65 17.59 12.67
C ALA A 183 37.36 18.82 13.30
N ALA A 184 37.09 19.04 14.54
CA ALA A 184 38.03 19.63 15.49
C ALA A 184 37.78 19.14 16.92
N GLY A 185 38.78 18.46 17.51
CA GLY A 185 39.04 18.48 18.95
C GLY A 185 38.33 17.44 19.82
N ALA A 186 39.09 16.48 20.27
CA ALA A 186 38.74 15.47 21.27
C ALA A 186 38.37 16.03 22.64
N ALA A 187 37.31 15.49 23.26
CA ALA A 187 37.06 15.50 24.70
C ALA A 187 36.25 14.24 25.09
N PRO A 188 36.30 13.76 26.36
CA PRO A 188 36.28 12.35 26.69
C PRO A 188 34.89 11.71 26.75
N ALA A 189 34.92 10.37 26.58
CA ALA A 189 33.78 9.45 26.49
C ALA A 189 32.76 9.59 27.61
N ALA A 190 31.48 9.74 27.21
CA ALA A 190 30.32 9.46 28.01
C ALA A 190 29.82 8.03 27.72
N PRO A 191 29.12 7.34 28.64
CA PRO A 191 28.86 5.90 28.54
C PRO A 191 27.96 5.53 27.37
N GLU A 192 28.34 4.45 26.71
CA GLU A 192 27.60 3.87 25.56
C GLU A 192 26.13 3.61 25.88
N LYS A 193 25.27 4.20 25.06
CA LYS A 193 23.85 3.87 24.97
C LYS A 193 23.72 2.47 24.35
N PRO A 194 22.83 1.61 24.83
CA PRO A 194 22.64 0.30 24.22
C PRO A 194 22.29 0.45 22.74
N PRO A 195 22.74 -0.46 21.85
CA PRO A 195 22.45 -0.38 20.44
C PRO A 195 20.92 -0.43 20.21
N GLU A 196 20.43 0.45 19.37
CA GLU A 196 19.02 0.45 18.96
C GLU A 196 18.68 -0.89 18.27
N PRO A 197 17.51 -1.49 18.54
CA PRO A 197 17.13 -2.76 17.94
C PRO A 197 17.05 -2.61 16.41
N SER A 198 17.63 -3.55 15.68
CA SER A 198 17.54 -3.59 14.22
C SER A 198 16.07 -3.58 13.77
N ALA A 199 15.77 -3.07 12.56
CA ALA A 199 14.40 -3.01 11.99
C ALA A 199 13.64 -4.35 12.11
N LYS A 200 14.34 -5.49 11.91
CA LYS A 200 13.80 -6.84 12.15
C LYS A 200 13.32 -7.08 13.59
N VAL A 201 14.08 -6.63 14.58
CA VAL A 201 13.69 -6.76 16.02
C VAL A 201 12.49 -5.88 16.33
N SER A 202 12.38 -4.73 15.66
CA SER A 202 11.22 -3.85 15.76
C SER A 202 9.96 -4.51 15.17
N LEU A 203 10.06 -5.12 13.99
CA LEU A 203 8.93 -5.80 13.33
C LEU A 203 8.49 -7.06 14.09
N GLU A 204 9.42 -7.87 14.59
CA GLU A 204 9.07 -9.03 15.43
C GLU A 204 8.29 -8.62 16.69
N LYS A 205 8.63 -7.50 17.30
CA LYS A 205 7.86 -6.94 18.43
C LYS A 205 6.48 -6.45 18.01
N ARG A 206 6.37 -5.82 16.83
CA ARG A 206 5.08 -5.41 16.27
C ARG A 206 4.21 -6.62 15.97
N VAL A 207 4.72 -7.65 15.32
CA VAL A 207 3.99 -8.90 15.06
C VAL A 207 3.50 -9.52 16.35
N ALA A 208 4.34 -9.58 17.40
CA ALA A 208 3.94 -10.15 18.69
C ALA A 208 2.85 -9.33 19.41
N HIS A 209 2.80 -8.02 19.16
CA HIS A 209 1.85 -7.10 19.79
C HIS A 209 0.55 -6.93 18.99
N GLU A 210 0.65 -6.73 17.67
CA GLU A 210 -0.47 -6.37 16.79
C GLU A 210 -1.16 -7.61 16.19
N ALA A 211 -0.39 -8.67 15.89
CA ALA A 211 -0.88 -9.90 15.26
C ALA A 211 -0.21 -11.16 15.86
N PRO A 212 -0.42 -11.45 17.16
CA PRO A 212 0.26 -12.56 17.86
C PRO A 212 0.03 -13.92 17.20
N GLN A 213 -1.09 -14.12 16.50
CA GLN A 213 -1.38 -15.33 15.72
C GLN A 213 -0.40 -15.54 14.57
N LEU A 214 0.26 -14.50 14.05
CA LEU A 214 1.22 -14.60 12.96
C LEU A 214 2.65 -14.92 13.42
N VAL A 215 2.97 -14.84 14.71
CA VAL A 215 4.34 -15.03 15.24
C VAL A 215 4.96 -16.37 14.79
N SER A 216 4.20 -17.45 14.83
CA SER A 216 4.67 -18.76 14.38
C SER A 216 4.92 -18.79 12.88
N LEU A 217 4.02 -18.20 12.09
CA LEU A 217 4.10 -18.13 10.63
C LEU A 217 5.34 -17.30 10.19
N VAL A 218 5.55 -16.15 10.80
CA VAL A 218 6.72 -15.27 10.52
C VAL A 218 8.04 -16.01 10.81
N LYS A 219 8.13 -16.75 11.92
CA LYS A 219 9.31 -17.56 12.23
C LYS A 219 9.55 -18.66 11.19
N GLN A 220 8.50 -19.37 10.78
CA GLN A 220 8.60 -20.43 9.78
C GLN A 220 8.99 -19.87 8.41
N ALA A 221 8.43 -18.73 7.99
CA ALA A 221 8.85 -18.03 6.78
C ALA A 221 10.34 -17.66 6.84
N GLY A 222 10.81 -17.12 7.97
CA GLY A 222 12.22 -16.78 8.18
C GLY A 222 13.15 -17.99 8.02
N VAL A 223 12.79 -19.14 8.58
CA VAL A 223 13.56 -20.39 8.42
C VAL A 223 13.64 -20.84 6.95
N SER A 224 12.53 -20.76 6.20
CA SER A 224 12.53 -21.10 4.77
C SER A 224 13.36 -20.14 3.93
N LEU A 225 13.34 -18.85 4.23
CA LEU A 225 14.20 -17.84 3.56
C LEU A 225 15.68 -18.06 3.88
N GLU A 226 16.01 -18.44 5.12
CA GLU A 226 17.39 -18.74 5.52
C GLU A 226 17.96 -19.91 4.72
N LYS A 227 17.19 -20.98 4.51
CA LYS A 227 17.60 -22.15 3.71
C LYS A 227 18.02 -21.79 2.28
N VAL A 228 17.41 -20.78 1.69
CA VAL A 228 17.68 -20.33 0.32
C VAL A 228 18.57 -19.08 0.24
N GLY A 229 19.11 -18.62 1.37
CA GLY A 229 20.03 -17.50 1.44
C GLY A 229 19.38 -16.12 1.27
N LEU A 230 18.10 -15.99 1.60
CA LEU A 230 17.32 -14.76 1.44
C LEU A 230 16.99 -14.08 2.80
N SER A 231 17.71 -14.35 3.88
CA SER A 231 17.45 -13.81 5.21
C SER A 231 17.49 -12.26 5.30
N SER A 232 18.26 -11.63 4.42
CA SER A 232 18.40 -10.16 4.33
C SER A 232 17.81 -9.59 3.04
N HIS A 233 17.10 -10.43 2.27
CA HIS A 233 16.49 -9.99 1.01
C HIS A 233 15.27 -9.11 1.29
N ARG A 234 15.11 -8.07 0.47
CA ARG A 234 13.95 -7.18 0.51
C ARG A 234 13.17 -7.24 -0.80
N ALA A 235 11.85 -7.27 -0.69
CA ALA A 235 10.94 -7.30 -1.84
C ALA A 235 9.59 -6.72 -1.43
N ARG A 236 8.88 -6.13 -2.37
CA ARG A 236 7.45 -5.79 -2.21
C ARG A 236 6.63 -7.05 -2.45
N VAL A 237 5.62 -7.31 -1.63
CA VAL A 237 4.76 -8.48 -1.76
C VAL A 237 3.35 -8.05 -2.14
N CYS A 238 2.81 -8.71 -3.16
CA CYS A 238 1.46 -8.50 -3.65
C CYS A 238 0.66 -9.80 -3.59
N LEU A 239 -0.55 -9.75 -3.06
CA LEU A 239 -1.51 -10.85 -3.07
C LEU A 239 -2.62 -10.56 -4.08
N CYS A 240 -2.72 -11.36 -5.11
CA CYS A 240 -3.74 -11.24 -6.16
C CYS A 240 -4.72 -12.42 -6.04
N LEU A 241 -5.97 -12.16 -5.70
CA LEU A 241 -6.98 -13.16 -5.36
C LEU A 241 -8.11 -13.20 -6.38
N ASP A 242 -8.44 -14.39 -6.84
CA ASP A 242 -9.63 -14.68 -7.62
C ASP A 242 -10.90 -14.54 -6.75
N ILE A 243 -11.82 -13.68 -7.16
CA ILE A 243 -13.15 -13.52 -6.56
C ILE A 243 -14.26 -14.06 -7.46
N SER A 244 -13.94 -15.01 -8.35
CA SER A 244 -14.98 -15.71 -9.12
C SER A 244 -15.88 -16.56 -8.24
N GLY A 245 -17.07 -16.86 -8.71
CA GLY A 245 -18.09 -17.58 -7.95
C GLY A 245 -17.64 -18.98 -7.48
N SER A 246 -16.73 -19.63 -8.23
CA SER A 246 -16.15 -20.95 -7.87
C SER A 246 -15.36 -20.90 -6.57
N MET A 247 -14.63 -19.82 -6.31
CA MET A 247 -13.88 -19.59 -5.07
C MET A 247 -14.76 -19.47 -3.80
N GLY A 248 -16.07 -19.31 -3.96
CA GLY A 248 -17.00 -19.01 -2.86
C GLY A 248 -17.00 -20.03 -1.71
N ALA A 249 -16.71 -21.31 -1.99
CA ALA A 249 -16.61 -22.32 -0.94
C ALA A 249 -15.34 -22.17 -0.10
N LEU A 250 -14.23 -21.75 -0.70
CA LEU A 250 -12.94 -21.52 -0.04
C LEU A 250 -13.01 -20.29 0.86
N TYR A 251 -13.65 -19.22 0.38
CA TYR A 251 -13.90 -18.02 1.16
C TYR A 251 -14.76 -18.29 2.40
N ARG A 252 -15.90 -18.98 2.24
CA ARG A 252 -16.81 -19.30 3.37
C ARG A 252 -16.16 -20.19 4.43
N LYS A 253 -15.22 -21.07 4.05
CA LYS A 253 -14.46 -21.91 4.99
C LYS A 253 -13.31 -21.19 5.69
N GLY A 254 -13.05 -19.91 5.37
CA GLY A 254 -11.93 -19.14 5.91
C GLY A 254 -10.54 -19.55 5.37
N LEU A 255 -10.47 -20.45 4.37
CA LEU A 255 -9.20 -20.95 3.84
C LEU A 255 -8.39 -19.87 3.14
N VAL A 256 -9.06 -18.94 2.46
CA VAL A 256 -8.39 -17.81 1.80
C VAL A 256 -7.86 -16.79 2.84
N GLN A 257 -8.58 -16.60 3.94
CA GLN A 257 -8.11 -15.76 5.06
C GLN A 257 -6.82 -16.35 5.67
N ALA A 258 -6.83 -17.61 6.04
CA ALA A 258 -5.65 -18.28 6.58
C ALA A 258 -4.46 -18.27 5.60
N PHE A 259 -4.72 -18.38 4.30
CA PHE A 259 -3.69 -18.28 3.28
C PHE A 259 -3.14 -16.84 3.16
N ALA A 260 -3.99 -15.82 3.16
CA ALA A 260 -3.56 -14.42 3.13
C ALA A 260 -2.68 -14.07 4.34
N GLU A 261 -2.99 -14.59 5.52
CA GLU A 261 -2.16 -14.45 6.72
C GLU A 261 -0.76 -15.06 6.56
N ARG A 262 -0.65 -16.21 5.87
CA ARG A 262 0.65 -16.83 5.54
C ARG A 262 1.48 -15.95 4.59
N ILE A 263 0.84 -15.33 3.61
CA ILE A 263 1.53 -14.41 2.67
C ILE A 263 1.94 -13.13 3.38
N LEU A 264 1.12 -12.58 4.27
CA LEU A 264 1.49 -11.45 5.12
C LEU A 264 2.70 -11.80 6.02
N ALA A 265 2.72 -13.00 6.60
CA ALA A 265 3.85 -13.47 7.40
C ALA A 265 5.15 -13.60 6.59
N LEU A 266 5.07 -14.02 5.31
CA LEU A 266 6.20 -14.01 4.38
C LEU A 266 6.67 -12.58 4.09
N ALA A 267 5.73 -11.66 3.84
CA ALA A 267 6.03 -10.26 3.59
C ALA A 267 6.76 -9.60 4.76
N CYS A 268 6.40 -9.90 6.01
CA CYS A 268 7.12 -9.47 7.21
C CYS A 268 8.61 -9.89 7.23
N GLN A 269 9.03 -10.82 6.39
CA GLN A 269 10.44 -11.18 6.25
C GLN A 269 11.14 -10.42 5.11
N PHE A 270 10.38 -9.90 4.15
CA PHE A 270 10.88 -9.17 2.99
C PHE A 270 10.88 -7.66 3.17
N ASP A 271 9.97 -7.11 3.98
CA ASP A 271 9.86 -5.68 4.27
C ASP A 271 9.56 -5.43 5.74
N ASP A 272 9.89 -4.23 6.22
CA ASP A 272 9.75 -3.83 7.63
C ASP A 272 8.40 -3.16 7.89
N ASP A 273 7.60 -2.88 6.86
CA ASP A 273 6.28 -2.25 6.99
C ASP A 273 5.22 -3.23 7.53
N GLY A 274 5.39 -4.53 7.25
CA GLY A 274 4.45 -5.57 7.67
C GLY A 274 3.11 -5.48 6.95
N GLU A 275 3.12 -5.08 5.67
CA GLU A 275 1.94 -4.93 4.82
C GLU A 275 2.10 -5.67 3.49
N ILE A 276 1.00 -6.00 2.84
CA ILE A 276 0.94 -6.52 1.47
C ILE A 276 -0.11 -5.78 0.65
N ASP A 277 0.25 -5.43 -0.57
CA ASP A 277 -0.72 -4.94 -1.54
C ASP A 277 -1.69 -6.05 -1.94
N VAL A 278 -2.99 -5.76 -2.00
CA VAL A 278 -4.00 -6.75 -2.37
C VAL A 278 -4.72 -6.32 -3.63
N PHE A 279 -4.83 -7.25 -4.58
CA PHE A 279 -5.65 -7.11 -5.77
C PHE A 279 -6.67 -8.23 -5.82
N LEU A 280 -7.89 -7.91 -6.23
CA LEU A 280 -8.95 -8.87 -6.45
C LEU A 280 -9.33 -8.85 -7.92
N PHE A 281 -9.59 -10.01 -8.48
CA PHE A 281 -10.02 -10.10 -9.86
C PHE A 281 -11.15 -11.12 -10.06
N GLY A 282 -12.06 -10.73 -10.93
CA GLY A 282 -13.14 -11.51 -11.47
C GLY A 282 -13.43 -10.96 -12.86
N LYS A 283 -14.63 -10.44 -13.08
CA LYS A 283 -14.97 -9.66 -14.29
C LYS A 283 -14.23 -8.32 -14.32
N ARG A 284 -13.97 -7.73 -13.17
CA ARG A 284 -13.23 -6.47 -12.95
C ARG A 284 -12.04 -6.71 -12.03
N VAL A 285 -11.16 -5.74 -11.98
CA VAL A 285 -10.06 -5.72 -11.02
C VAL A 285 -10.36 -4.69 -9.95
N HIS A 286 -10.15 -5.05 -8.70
CA HIS A 286 -10.31 -4.18 -7.54
C HIS A 286 -9.01 -4.16 -6.75
N GLN A 287 -8.69 -3.01 -6.20
CA GLN A 287 -7.57 -2.83 -5.28
C GLN A 287 -8.14 -2.34 -3.95
N PRO A 288 -8.46 -3.24 -3.02
CA PRO A 288 -8.83 -2.86 -1.66
C PRO A 288 -7.64 -2.24 -0.92
N LEU A 289 -7.87 -1.84 0.32
CA LEU A 289 -6.80 -1.41 1.19
C LEU A 289 -5.79 -2.55 1.40
N ALA A 290 -4.51 -2.21 1.54
CA ALA A 290 -3.44 -3.16 1.86
C ALA A 290 -3.77 -3.96 3.14
N MET A 291 -3.36 -5.22 3.18
CA MET A 291 -3.46 -6.05 4.37
C MET A 291 -2.19 -5.93 5.19
N GLY A 292 -2.31 -5.48 6.43
CA GLY A 292 -1.21 -5.30 7.35
C GLY A 292 -1.45 -5.97 8.70
N LEU A 293 -0.48 -5.84 9.61
CA LEU A 293 -0.56 -6.44 10.95
C LEU A 293 -1.79 -5.96 11.73
N SER A 294 -2.16 -4.68 11.59
CA SER A 294 -3.25 -4.05 12.34
C SER A 294 -4.65 -4.44 11.85
N ASN A 295 -4.79 -4.90 10.61
CA ASN A 295 -6.09 -5.21 9.99
C ASN A 295 -6.19 -6.65 9.45
N CYS A 296 -5.21 -7.51 9.68
CA CYS A 296 -5.19 -8.86 9.13
C CYS A 296 -6.34 -9.75 9.63
N ASP A 297 -6.82 -9.52 10.83
CA ASP A 297 -7.92 -10.32 11.40
C ASP A 297 -9.24 -10.04 10.67
N GLY A 298 -9.81 -11.09 10.08
CA GLY A 298 -11.06 -10.99 9.32
C GLY A 298 -11.00 -10.13 8.05
N TYR A 299 -9.80 -9.74 7.59
CA TYR A 299 -9.56 -8.89 6.42
C TYR A 299 -10.33 -9.34 5.18
N ILE A 300 -10.21 -10.61 4.82
CA ILE A 300 -10.86 -11.17 3.63
C ILE A 300 -12.39 -11.05 3.72
N GLY A 301 -12.97 -11.25 4.92
CA GLY A 301 -14.41 -11.08 5.14
C GLY A 301 -14.88 -9.65 4.90
N GLN A 302 -14.12 -8.66 5.36
CA GLN A 302 -14.40 -7.23 5.15
C GLN A 302 -14.28 -6.84 3.68
N VAL A 303 -13.24 -7.31 3.02
CA VAL A 303 -12.98 -7.06 1.59
C VAL A 303 -14.11 -7.62 0.72
N LEU A 304 -14.60 -8.83 1.00
CA LEU A 304 -15.71 -9.43 0.24
C LEU A 304 -17.07 -8.77 0.49
N GLN A 305 -17.27 -8.08 1.61
CA GLN A 305 -18.46 -7.24 1.81
C GLN A 305 -18.47 -6.03 0.85
N GLN A 306 -17.28 -5.49 0.54
CA GLN A 306 -17.14 -4.34 -0.37
C GLN A 306 -17.05 -4.79 -1.83
N HIS A 307 -16.43 -5.95 -2.08
CA HIS A 307 -16.19 -6.53 -3.40
C HIS A 307 -16.74 -7.96 -3.42
N PRO A 308 -18.06 -8.14 -3.60
CA PRO A 308 -18.68 -9.45 -3.62
C PRO A 308 -18.16 -10.30 -4.80
N LEU A 309 -18.32 -11.61 -4.68
CA LEU A 309 -17.91 -12.54 -5.73
C LEU A 309 -18.52 -12.15 -7.08
N GLU A 310 -17.71 -12.24 -8.12
CA GLU A 310 -18.06 -11.86 -9.50
C GLU A 310 -18.21 -13.10 -10.41
N ALA A 311 -18.86 -12.90 -11.53
CA ALA A 311 -18.77 -13.83 -12.66
C ALA A 311 -17.52 -13.50 -13.48
N ASP A 312 -17.00 -14.48 -14.24
CA ASP A 312 -15.82 -14.34 -15.09
C ASP A 312 -14.49 -14.33 -14.32
N THR A 313 -13.40 -14.59 -15.02
CA THR A 313 -12.05 -14.68 -14.45
C THR A 313 -11.06 -14.15 -15.48
N ARG A 314 -10.40 -13.00 -15.20
CA ARG A 314 -9.54 -12.27 -16.14
C ARG A 314 -8.14 -12.03 -15.52
N TYR A 315 -7.22 -12.95 -15.78
CA TYR A 315 -5.84 -12.87 -15.28
C TYR A 315 -5.07 -11.70 -15.91
N GLY A 316 -5.20 -11.53 -17.25
CA GLY A 316 -4.47 -10.49 -17.95
C GLY A 316 -4.82 -9.09 -17.50
N CYS A 317 -6.11 -8.84 -17.21
CA CYS A 317 -6.55 -7.56 -16.64
C CYS A 317 -5.97 -7.33 -15.24
N ALA A 318 -5.88 -8.38 -14.39
CA ALA A 318 -5.27 -8.29 -13.08
C ALA A 318 -3.77 -8.00 -13.17
N MET A 319 -3.06 -8.72 -14.04
CA MET A 319 -1.63 -8.50 -14.29
C MET A 319 -1.35 -7.09 -14.83
N GLU A 320 -2.18 -6.57 -15.73
CA GLU A 320 -2.09 -5.20 -16.22
C GLU A 320 -2.24 -4.17 -15.09
N ALA A 321 -3.24 -4.35 -14.23
CA ALA A 321 -3.48 -3.46 -13.10
C ALA A 321 -2.31 -3.46 -12.09
N ILE A 322 -1.76 -4.64 -11.78
CA ILE A 322 -0.60 -4.81 -10.90
C ILE A 322 0.64 -4.14 -11.51
N ARG A 323 0.91 -4.38 -12.80
CA ARG A 323 2.03 -3.74 -13.51
C ARG A 323 1.89 -2.22 -13.55
N LYS A 324 0.66 -1.73 -13.82
CA LYS A 324 0.37 -0.29 -13.78
C LYS A 324 0.60 0.33 -12.41
N PHE A 325 0.34 -0.41 -11.36
CA PHE A 325 0.54 0.04 -9.98
C PHE A 325 2.03 0.14 -9.62
N TYR A 326 2.81 -0.91 -9.88
CA TYR A 326 4.23 -0.94 -9.51
C TYR A 326 5.14 -0.25 -10.52
N PHE A 327 4.76 -0.22 -11.80
CA PHE A 327 5.54 0.34 -12.92
C PHE A 327 4.65 1.24 -13.78
N PRO A 328 4.24 2.41 -13.26
CA PRO A 328 3.25 3.27 -13.90
C PRO A 328 3.73 3.94 -15.20
N ASP A 329 5.04 3.94 -15.46
CA ASP A 329 5.69 4.57 -16.63
C ASP A 329 5.15 4.07 -17.99
N VAL A 330 4.73 2.80 -18.06
CA VAL A 330 4.09 2.22 -19.28
C VAL A 330 2.59 1.96 -19.10
N GLY A 331 2.02 2.31 -17.94
CA GLY A 331 0.59 2.17 -17.64
C GLY A 331 0.05 0.74 -17.77
N GLY A 332 0.89 -0.29 -17.53
CA GLY A 332 0.55 -1.70 -17.75
C GLY A 332 0.63 -2.16 -19.20
N GLY A 333 1.01 -1.28 -20.15
CA GLY A 333 1.13 -1.55 -21.56
C GLY A 333 2.44 -2.27 -21.96
N ALA A 334 2.77 -2.18 -23.25
CA ALA A 334 3.95 -2.79 -23.84
C ALA A 334 5.25 -2.21 -23.25
N ARG A 335 6.17 -3.10 -22.86
CA ARG A 335 7.53 -2.73 -22.47
C ARG A 335 8.51 -3.34 -23.48
N SER A 336 9.44 -2.52 -23.94
CA SER A 336 10.43 -2.89 -24.97
C SER A 336 11.88 -2.93 -24.48
N SER A 337 12.13 -2.46 -23.25
CA SER A 337 13.46 -2.43 -22.63
C SER A 337 13.37 -2.79 -21.15
N PRO A 338 14.44 -3.37 -20.57
CA PRO A 338 14.52 -3.65 -19.15
C PRO A 338 14.26 -2.42 -18.29
N HIS A 339 13.44 -2.58 -17.26
CA HIS A 339 13.15 -1.56 -16.25
C HIS A 339 13.88 -1.93 -14.97
N LYS A 340 14.72 -1.02 -14.48
CA LYS A 340 15.45 -1.21 -13.23
C LYS A 340 14.67 -0.62 -12.07
N ALA A 341 14.50 -1.39 -10.99
CA ALA A 341 13.98 -0.88 -9.71
C ALA A 341 14.86 -1.31 -8.54
N ALA A 342 14.78 -0.58 -7.43
CA ALA A 342 15.55 -0.87 -6.22
C ALA A 342 15.08 -2.14 -5.51
N LEU A 343 13.79 -2.46 -5.59
CA LEU A 343 13.19 -3.64 -4.98
C LEU A 343 12.40 -4.43 -6.02
N PRO A 344 12.49 -5.76 -6.02
CA PRO A 344 11.62 -6.61 -6.81
C PRO A 344 10.22 -6.67 -6.22
N VAL A 345 9.26 -7.02 -7.07
CA VAL A 345 7.87 -7.31 -6.69
C VAL A 345 7.64 -8.81 -6.76
N TYR A 346 7.21 -9.42 -5.67
CA TYR A 346 6.77 -10.81 -5.58
C TYR A 346 5.26 -10.86 -5.58
N VAL A 347 4.64 -11.38 -6.63
CA VAL A 347 3.18 -11.48 -6.76
C VAL A 347 2.72 -12.91 -6.49
N MET A 348 1.95 -13.10 -5.43
CA MET A 348 1.23 -14.34 -5.17
C MET A 348 -0.14 -14.28 -5.86
N PHE A 349 -0.29 -15.01 -6.97
CA PHE A 349 -1.49 -15.03 -7.80
C PHE A 349 -2.29 -16.31 -7.58
N VAL A 350 -3.50 -16.20 -7.03
CA VAL A 350 -4.30 -17.34 -6.55
C VAL A 350 -5.60 -17.43 -7.32
N THR A 351 -5.91 -18.62 -7.85
CA THR A 351 -7.13 -18.91 -8.60
C THR A 351 -7.55 -20.36 -8.50
N ASP A 352 -8.82 -20.69 -8.71
CA ASP A 352 -9.36 -22.04 -8.78
C ASP A 352 -9.92 -22.41 -10.17
N GLY A 353 -9.74 -21.56 -11.17
CA GLY A 353 -10.34 -21.72 -12.48
C GLY A 353 -9.44 -21.38 -13.67
N SER A 354 -10.03 -21.41 -14.84
CA SER A 354 -9.38 -20.96 -16.09
C SER A 354 -9.75 -19.52 -16.39
N THR A 355 -8.85 -18.80 -17.05
CA THR A 355 -9.11 -17.41 -17.48
C THR A 355 -9.78 -17.34 -18.85
N THR A 356 -10.58 -16.29 -19.05
CA THR A 356 -11.21 -15.96 -20.34
C THR A 356 -10.31 -15.10 -21.24
N ASP A 357 -9.27 -14.44 -20.67
CA ASP A 357 -8.39 -13.51 -21.40
C ASP A 357 -6.95 -14.06 -21.61
N LYS A 358 -6.81 -15.35 -21.97
CA LYS A 358 -5.55 -16.07 -22.13
C LYS A 358 -4.50 -15.33 -22.99
N ALA A 359 -4.92 -14.71 -24.09
CA ALA A 359 -4.02 -13.97 -24.98
C ALA A 359 -3.43 -12.74 -24.28
N VAL A 360 -4.26 -11.98 -23.56
CA VAL A 360 -3.83 -10.81 -22.76
C VAL A 360 -2.90 -11.27 -21.65
N THR A 361 -3.25 -12.33 -20.93
CA THR A 361 -2.41 -12.91 -19.86
C THR A 361 -1.01 -13.25 -20.36
N GLY A 362 -0.91 -14.00 -21.48
CA GLY A 362 0.38 -14.35 -22.06
C GLY A 362 1.19 -13.12 -22.51
N GLN A 363 0.50 -12.09 -22.98
CA GLN A 363 1.15 -10.84 -23.37
C GLN A 363 1.65 -10.03 -22.17
N GLN A 364 0.85 -9.93 -21.13
CA GLN A 364 1.26 -9.29 -19.87
C GLN A 364 2.46 -9.99 -19.24
N LEU A 365 2.50 -11.32 -19.28
CA LEU A 365 3.64 -12.08 -18.75
C LEU A 365 4.93 -11.83 -19.55
N ARG A 366 4.84 -11.72 -20.90
CA ARG A 366 6.00 -11.37 -21.72
C ARG A 366 6.51 -9.97 -21.45
N TRP A 367 5.62 -8.98 -21.37
CA TRP A 367 6.02 -7.61 -21.09
C TRP A 367 6.62 -7.46 -19.69
N SER A 368 6.04 -8.12 -18.69
CA SER A 368 6.52 -8.10 -17.32
C SER A 368 7.85 -8.84 -17.13
N SER A 369 8.31 -9.66 -18.09
CA SER A 369 9.65 -10.25 -18.02
C SER A 369 10.79 -9.23 -18.18
N LEU A 370 10.45 -8.00 -18.59
CA LEU A 370 11.34 -6.84 -18.67
C LEU A 370 11.23 -5.94 -17.41
N GLU A 371 10.49 -6.35 -16.40
CA GLU A 371 10.26 -5.64 -15.15
C GLU A 371 10.75 -6.49 -13.96
N PRO A 372 11.18 -5.89 -12.86
CA PRO A 372 11.59 -6.65 -11.66
C PRO A 372 10.37 -7.19 -10.90
N ILE A 373 9.58 -8.05 -11.57
CA ILE A 373 8.37 -8.68 -11.05
C ILE A 373 8.38 -10.19 -11.28
N PHE A 374 8.12 -10.94 -10.23
CA PHE A 374 8.00 -12.39 -10.24
C PHE A 374 6.57 -12.82 -9.93
N TRP A 375 6.02 -13.70 -10.75
CA TRP A 375 4.67 -14.20 -10.64
C TRP A 375 4.66 -15.62 -10.08
N GLN A 376 4.21 -15.78 -8.85
CA GLN A 376 3.98 -17.09 -8.27
C GLN A 376 2.51 -17.46 -8.43
N PHE A 377 2.20 -18.31 -9.38
CA PHE A 377 0.84 -18.79 -9.60
C PHE A 377 0.53 -19.98 -8.69
N MET A 378 -0.62 -19.96 -8.03
CA MET A 378 -1.18 -21.07 -7.28
C MET A 378 -2.58 -21.42 -7.80
N GLY A 379 -2.71 -22.60 -8.37
CA GLY A 379 -4.00 -23.18 -8.73
C GLY A 379 -4.60 -23.95 -7.53
N ILE A 380 -5.86 -23.66 -7.19
CA ILE A 380 -6.60 -24.41 -6.16
C ILE A 380 -7.64 -25.27 -6.83
N GLY A 381 -7.46 -26.58 -6.83
CA GLY A 381 -8.37 -27.51 -7.46
C GLY A 381 -8.10 -28.96 -7.08
N GLN A 382 -9.12 -29.77 -7.14
CA GLN A 382 -8.94 -31.22 -7.01
C GLN A 382 -8.32 -31.74 -8.31
N GLY A 383 -6.99 -31.82 -8.34
CA GLY A 383 -6.31 -32.63 -9.34
C GLY A 383 -6.94 -34.01 -9.28
N ARG A 384 -7.74 -34.38 -10.29
CA ARG A 384 -8.29 -35.72 -10.43
C ARG A 384 -7.12 -36.72 -10.58
N LYS A 385 -6.55 -37.15 -9.46
CA LYS A 385 -5.67 -38.31 -9.42
C LYS A 385 -6.50 -39.53 -9.90
N SER A 386 -6.57 -39.73 -11.21
CA SER A 386 -7.09 -40.97 -11.73
C SER A 386 -6.25 -42.12 -11.18
N LYS A 387 -6.88 -43.05 -10.47
CA LYS A 387 -6.22 -44.29 -9.96
C LYS A 387 -5.69 -45.18 -11.09
N ASN A 388 -5.90 -44.83 -12.35
CA ASN A 388 -5.51 -45.59 -13.51
C ASN A 388 -4.39 -44.87 -14.26
N LYS A 389 -3.14 -45.37 -14.13
CA LYS A 389 -1.91 -44.83 -14.72
C LYS A 389 -1.98 -44.53 -16.24
N LEU A 390 -2.85 -45.29 -16.97
CA LEU A 390 -3.06 -45.04 -18.42
C LEU A 390 -3.99 -43.89 -18.73
N LEU A 391 -4.93 -43.54 -17.84
CA LEU A 391 -5.82 -42.40 -17.96
C LEU A 391 -5.20 -41.10 -17.39
N ALA A 392 -4.26 -41.22 -16.48
CA ALA A 392 -3.52 -40.08 -15.92
C ALA A 392 -2.70 -39.33 -16.97
N ALA A 393 -2.27 -40.00 -18.03
CA ALA A 393 -1.57 -39.35 -19.14
C ALA A 393 -2.48 -38.52 -20.10
N PHE A 394 -3.82 -38.69 -19.96
CA PHE A 394 -4.81 -37.94 -20.76
C PHE A 394 -5.60 -36.90 -19.97
N PHE A 395 -5.51 -36.89 -18.66
CA PHE A 395 -6.15 -35.94 -17.75
C PHE A 395 -5.08 -35.21 -16.93
N ASP A 396 -4.24 -34.47 -17.63
CA ASP A 396 -3.28 -33.56 -17.03
C ASP A 396 -4.01 -32.38 -16.39
N SER A 397 -3.46 -31.91 -15.29
CA SER A 397 -3.81 -30.86 -14.34
C SER A 397 -5.08 -30.05 -14.65
N ASP A 398 -5.84 -29.70 -13.62
CA ASP A 398 -7.00 -28.79 -13.75
C ASP A 398 -6.60 -27.41 -14.32
N PHE A 399 -5.29 -27.14 -14.48
CA PHE A 399 -4.72 -25.84 -14.84
C PHE A 399 -3.71 -25.89 -16.01
N PRO A 400 -4.01 -26.51 -17.15
CA PRO A 400 -3.04 -26.61 -18.25
C PRO A 400 -2.59 -25.25 -18.79
N PHE A 401 -3.41 -24.21 -18.59
CA PHE A 401 -3.04 -22.86 -19.00
C PHE A 401 -1.98 -22.26 -18.04
N LEU A 402 -2.14 -22.39 -16.72
CA LEU A 402 -1.13 -21.91 -15.76
C LEU A 402 0.21 -22.64 -15.96
N GLU A 403 0.21 -23.95 -16.17
CA GLU A 403 1.40 -24.71 -16.54
C GLU A 403 2.06 -24.19 -17.83
N SER A 404 1.24 -23.77 -18.81
CA SER A 404 1.76 -23.19 -20.06
C SER A 404 2.38 -21.81 -19.85
N LEU A 405 1.94 -21.05 -18.86
CA LEU A 405 2.53 -19.75 -18.50
C LEU A 405 3.93 -19.90 -17.94
N ASP A 406 4.16 -20.92 -17.13
CA ASP A 406 5.46 -21.25 -16.57
C ASP A 406 6.52 -21.48 -17.67
N LYS A 407 6.13 -22.08 -18.79
CA LYS A 407 6.99 -22.38 -19.96
C LYS A 407 6.80 -21.42 -21.13
N LEU A 408 6.18 -20.25 -20.93
CA LEU A 408 5.80 -19.34 -22.01
C LEU A 408 7.04 -18.80 -22.75
N PRO A 409 7.15 -19.00 -24.08
CA PRO A 409 8.29 -18.48 -24.85
C PRO A 409 8.15 -16.96 -25.09
N GLY A 410 9.30 -16.31 -25.43
CA GLY A 410 9.36 -14.89 -25.78
C GLY A 410 9.41 -13.95 -24.57
N ARG A 411 9.81 -14.44 -23.42
CA ARG A 411 10.19 -13.67 -22.23
C ARG A 411 11.68 -13.33 -22.27
N LEU A 412 12.08 -12.19 -21.68
CA LEU A 412 13.49 -11.85 -21.47
C LEU A 412 14.14 -12.82 -20.49
N ILE A 413 13.47 -13.03 -19.35
CA ILE A 413 13.83 -14.00 -18.32
C ILE A 413 12.59 -14.79 -17.91
N ASP A 414 12.77 -15.95 -17.34
CA ASP A 414 11.69 -16.71 -16.73
C ASP A 414 11.26 -16.03 -15.43
N ASN A 415 10.08 -15.38 -15.44
CA ASN A 415 9.55 -14.57 -14.36
C ASN A 415 8.26 -15.13 -13.76
N ALA A 416 8.02 -16.43 -13.93
CA ALA A 416 6.84 -17.10 -13.42
C ALA A 416 7.18 -18.47 -12.85
N SER A 417 6.47 -18.88 -11.82
CA SER A 417 6.46 -20.23 -11.29
C SER A 417 5.01 -20.65 -11.01
N TYR A 418 4.73 -21.94 -11.12
CA TYR A 418 3.41 -22.50 -10.92
C TYR A 418 3.45 -23.74 -10.03
N PHE A 419 2.51 -23.80 -9.10
CA PHE A 419 2.14 -25.05 -8.41
C PHE A 419 0.63 -25.12 -8.17
N SER A 420 0.13 -26.32 -7.93
CA SER A 420 -1.28 -26.52 -7.59
C SER A 420 -1.44 -27.24 -6.26
N VAL A 421 -2.54 -26.92 -5.57
CA VAL A 421 -2.95 -27.53 -4.32
C VAL A 421 -4.42 -27.93 -4.39
N SER A 422 -4.82 -28.99 -3.68
CA SER A 422 -6.23 -29.38 -3.59
C SER A 422 -7.03 -28.42 -2.69
N ALA A 423 -6.34 -27.80 -1.72
CA ALA A 423 -6.87 -26.76 -0.85
C ALA A 423 -5.71 -25.87 -0.34
N PRO A 424 -5.96 -24.60 0.02
CA PRO A 424 -4.93 -23.69 0.52
C PRO A 424 -4.20 -24.16 1.79
N ASP A 425 -4.77 -25.11 2.52
CA ASP A 425 -4.25 -25.71 3.75
C ASP A 425 -3.68 -27.14 3.54
N GLU A 426 -3.47 -27.56 2.28
CA GLU A 426 -2.93 -28.91 1.97
C GLU A 426 -1.51 -29.11 2.52
N HIS A 427 -0.70 -28.05 2.52
CA HIS A 427 0.68 -28.09 2.99
C HIS A 427 0.82 -27.46 4.39
N SER A 428 1.75 -28.02 5.18
CA SER A 428 2.21 -27.31 6.38
C SER A 428 2.81 -25.96 6.00
N ASP A 429 2.82 -25.01 6.94
CA ASP A 429 3.35 -23.65 6.70
C ASP A 429 4.79 -23.68 6.16
N ALA A 430 5.67 -24.49 6.76
CA ALA A 430 7.06 -24.64 6.30
C ALA A 430 7.15 -25.20 4.86
N ALA A 431 6.34 -26.22 4.53
CA ALA A 431 6.32 -26.79 3.18
C ALA A 431 5.77 -25.79 2.16
N LEU A 432 4.78 -24.98 2.52
CA LEU A 432 4.27 -23.92 1.66
C LEU A 432 5.35 -22.87 1.38
N TYR A 433 6.05 -22.38 2.41
CA TYR A 433 7.12 -21.40 2.21
C TYR A 433 8.28 -21.95 1.40
N ASP A 434 8.65 -23.22 1.56
CA ASP A 434 9.66 -23.87 0.73
C ASP A 434 9.22 -23.96 -0.74
N LEU A 435 7.93 -24.23 -1.03
CA LEU A 435 7.35 -24.18 -2.38
C LEU A 435 7.36 -22.77 -2.97
N LEU A 436 6.96 -21.76 -2.21
CA LEU A 436 6.95 -20.36 -2.66
C LEU A 436 8.35 -19.86 -3.01
N MET A 437 9.39 -20.39 -2.38
CA MET A 437 10.78 -20.04 -2.59
C MET A 437 11.53 -20.97 -3.54
N ALA A 438 10.86 -21.90 -4.22
CA ALA A 438 11.55 -22.89 -5.06
C ALA A 438 12.29 -22.24 -6.25
N GLU A 439 11.70 -21.30 -6.94
CA GLU A 439 12.24 -20.68 -8.16
C GLU A 439 12.66 -19.23 -8.00
N TYR A 440 12.06 -18.52 -7.04
CA TYR A 440 12.32 -17.11 -6.80
C TYR A 440 13.81 -16.75 -6.64
N PRO A 441 14.65 -17.51 -5.88
CA PRO A 441 16.08 -17.21 -5.75
C PRO A 441 16.85 -17.33 -7.09
N GLY A 442 16.43 -18.26 -7.95
CA GLY A 442 16.95 -18.42 -9.30
C GLY A 442 16.64 -17.21 -10.19
N TRP A 443 15.38 -16.78 -10.14
CA TRP A 443 14.93 -15.60 -10.86
C TRP A 443 15.66 -14.33 -10.42
N LEU A 444 15.89 -14.12 -9.13
CA LEU A 444 16.63 -12.94 -8.63
C LEU A 444 18.01 -12.80 -9.27
N LYS A 445 18.74 -13.91 -9.45
CA LYS A 445 20.04 -13.93 -10.10
C LYS A 445 19.92 -13.53 -11.58
N LEU A 446 18.91 -14.04 -12.28
CA LEU A 446 18.64 -13.69 -13.68
C LEU A 446 18.25 -12.21 -13.80
N ALA A 447 17.36 -11.72 -12.93
CA ALA A 447 16.92 -10.33 -12.91
C ALA A 447 18.08 -9.35 -12.71
N ALA A 448 18.98 -9.63 -11.76
CA ALA A 448 20.19 -8.85 -11.54
C ALA A 448 21.14 -8.91 -12.78
N GLY A 449 21.32 -10.09 -13.36
CA GLY A 449 22.16 -10.27 -14.58
C GLY A 449 21.62 -9.53 -15.81
N HIS A 450 20.33 -9.29 -15.88
CA HIS A 450 19.68 -8.56 -16.97
C HIS A 450 19.40 -7.07 -16.64
N GLY A 451 19.89 -6.58 -15.51
CA GLY A 451 19.80 -5.16 -15.13
C GLY A 451 18.38 -4.71 -14.71
N LEU A 452 17.58 -5.64 -14.18
CA LEU A 452 16.27 -5.34 -13.61
C LEU A 452 16.36 -4.94 -12.12
N LEU A 453 17.43 -5.36 -11.46
CA LEU A 453 17.73 -5.08 -10.05
C LEU A 453 19.09 -4.41 -9.87
#